data_12dd3ff41deb36cf67cf30f2cee25555
#
_entry.id   12dd3ff41deb36cf67cf30f2cee25555
#
_cell.length_a   1.000
_cell.length_b   1.000
_cell.length_c   1.000
_cell.angle_alpha   90.00
_cell.angle_beta   90.00
_cell.angle_gamma   90.00
#
_symmetry.space_group_name_H-M   'P 1'
#
loop_
_entity.id
_entity.type
_entity.pdbx_description
1 polymer ?
#
loop_
_entity_poly.entity_id
_entity_poly.type
_entity_poly.pdbx_seq_one_letter_code
_entity_poly.pdbx_strand_id
1 'polypeptide(L)'
;MALQCKYYDSNLEVEVKDCYWKITRIEGNKLLINFLVGVYRTKEKADANFPPINEFLYQFTPSLDVEDNFIAQAYNHLKTLPMFESASDV
;
A
#
# COMPACT_ATOMS: atom_id res chain seq x y z
N MET A 1 8.49 0.08 6.21
CA MET A 1 8.27 -0.53 4.88
C MET A 1 7.16 0.21 4.16
N ALA A 2 7.37 0.52 2.90
CA ALA A 2 6.41 1.20 2.07
C ALA A 2 6.76 1.01 0.59
N LEU A 3 5.91 1.47 -0.31
CA LEU A 3 6.15 1.43 -1.75
C LEU A 3 6.16 2.84 -2.33
N GLN A 4 7.01 3.07 -3.30
CA GLN A 4 7.02 4.29 -4.09
C GLN A 4 6.50 3.97 -5.48
N CYS A 5 5.41 4.63 -5.88
CA CYS A 5 4.74 4.36 -7.13
C CYS A 5 3.91 5.56 -7.56
N LYS A 6 3.66 5.66 -8.85
CA LYS A 6 2.79 6.70 -9.39
C LYS A 6 1.35 6.50 -8.93
N TYR A 7 0.60 7.58 -8.86
CA TYR A 7 -0.81 7.58 -8.55
C TYR A 7 -1.56 8.51 -9.50
N TYR A 8 -2.61 8.00 -10.13
CA TYR A 8 -3.48 8.81 -10.97
C TYR A 8 -4.66 9.33 -10.14
N ASP A 9 -4.74 10.66 -9.99
CA ASP A 9 -5.82 11.30 -9.28
C ASP A 9 -6.96 11.62 -10.27
N SER A 10 -8.02 10.83 -10.24
CA SER A 10 -9.15 10.98 -11.16
C SER A 10 -9.95 12.26 -10.91
N ASN A 11 -9.91 12.82 -9.70
CA ASN A 11 -10.61 14.06 -9.39
C ASN A 11 -9.92 15.27 -10.05
N LEU A 12 -8.59 15.26 -10.06
CA LEU A 12 -7.79 16.32 -10.66
C LEU A 12 -7.35 15.99 -12.08
N GLU A 13 -7.60 14.74 -12.52
CA GLU A 13 -7.18 14.23 -13.84
C GLU A 13 -5.69 14.38 -14.08
N VAL A 14 -4.88 14.17 -13.04
CA VAL A 14 -3.42 14.25 -13.12
C VAL A 14 -2.78 12.99 -12.56
N GLU A 15 -1.63 12.62 -13.11
CA GLU A 15 -0.78 11.56 -12.60
C GLU A 15 0.29 12.18 -11.71
N VAL A 16 0.37 11.71 -10.46
CA VAL A 16 1.39 12.16 -9.51
C VAL A 16 2.46 11.08 -9.45
N LYS A 17 3.70 11.44 -9.78
CA LYS A 17 4.82 10.50 -9.75
C LYS A 17 5.39 10.37 -8.35
N ASP A 18 5.96 9.20 -8.08
CA ASP A 18 6.72 8.95 -6.85
C ASP A 18 5.93 9.18 -5.58
N CYS A 19 4.65 8.82 -5.59
CA CYS A 19 3.84 8.85 -4.38
C CYS A 19 4.30 7.77 -3.40
N TYR A 20 4.12 8.04 -2.12
CA TYR A 20 4.47 7.15 -1.04
C TYR A 20 3.23 6.36 -0.63
N TRP A 21 3.27 5.04 -0.80
CA TRP A 21 2.16 4.14 -0.48
C TRP A 21 2.50 3.35 0.78
N LYS A 22 1.67 3.47 1.78
CA LYS A 22 1.90 2.85 3.08
C LYS A 22 0.65 2.13 3.56
N ILE A 23 0.83 0.91 4.09
CA ILE A 23 -0.26 0.22 4.77
C ILE A 23 -0.49 0.92 6.10
N THR A 24 -1.69 1.47 6.28
CA THR A 24 -2.07 2.23 7.47
C THR A 24 -2.86 1.41 8.47
N ARG A 25 -3.45 0.33 8.03
CA ARG A 25 -4.24 -0.55 8.88
C ARG A 25 -4.23 -1.96 8.32
N ILE A 26 -4.13 -2.94 9.20
CA ILE A 26 -4.20 -4.35 8.83
C ILE A 26 -5.02 -5.08 9.88
N GLU A 27 -5.96 -5.92 9.43
CA GLU A 27 -6.80 -6.72 10.32
C GLU A 27 -7.24 -7.99 9.62
N GLY A 28 -7.64 -8.97 10.40
CA GLY A 28 -8.10 -10.24 9.84
C GLY A 28 -7.65 -11.41 10.68
N ASN A 29 -7.57 -12.58 10.04
CA ASN A 29 -7.23 -13.83 10.70
C ASN A 29 -6.44 -14.73 9.75
N LYS A 30 -6.30 -16.01 10.11
CA LYS A 30 -5.55 -16.99 9.30
C LYS A 30 -6.16 -17.24 7.93
N LEU A 31 -7.43 -16.92 7.72
CA LEU A 31 -8.15 -17.23 6.49
C LEU A 31 -8.17 -16.05 5.53
N LEU A 32 -8.24 -14.83 6.06
CA LEU A 32 -8.35 -13.64 5.24
C LEU A 32 -7.81 -12.44 5.99
N ILE A 33 -6.95 -11.69 5.32
CA ILE A 33 -6.40 -10.44 5.83
C ILE A 33 -6.96 -9.29 5.00
N ASN A 34 -7.52 -8.29 5.67
CA ASN A 34 -7.93 -7.02 5.09
C ASN A 34 -6.90 -5.97 5.48
N PHE A 35 -6.52 -5.14 4.53
CA PHE A 35 -5.57 -4.06 4.84
C PHE A 35 -5.92 -2.80 4.06
N LEU A 36 -5.65 -1.67 4.69
CA LEU A 36 -5.91 -0.35 4.12
C LEU A 36 -4.58 0.27 3.72
N VAL A 37 -4.52 0.76 2.49
CA VAL A 37 -3.32 1.39 1.93
C VAL A 37 -3.61 2.86 1.72
N GLY A 38 -2.83 3.72 2.37
CA GLY A 38 -2.91 5.16 2.14
C GLY A 38 -1.86 5.60 1.13
N VAL A 39 -2.23 6.47 0.21
CA VAL A 39 -1.30 7.10 -0.72
C VAL A 39 -1.01 8.52 -0.26
N TYR A 40 0.28 8.84 -0.12
CA TYR A 40 0.76 10.15 0.34
C TYR A 40 1.63 10.77 -0.73
N ARG A 41 1.67 12.09 -0.75
CA ARG A 41 2.50 12.80 -1.70
C ARG A 41 3.99 12.51 -1.50
N THR A 42 4.43 12.46 -0.22
CA THR A 42 5.82 12.21 0.15
C THR A 42 5.86 11.40 1.45
N LYS A 43 7.02 10.81 1.72
CA LYS A 43 7.29 10.10 2.98
C LYS A 43 7.16 11.05 4.17
N GLU A 44 7.64 12.28 4.03
CA GLU A 44 7.61 13.28 5.09
C GLU A 44 6.18 13.58 5.52
N LYS A 45 5.25 13.66 4.57
CA LYS A 45 3.84 13.88 4.89
C LYS A 45 3.22 12.68 5.61
N ALA A 46 3.57 11.46 5.21
CA ALA A 46 3.11 10.25 5.89
C ALA A 46 3.64 10.22 7.33
N ASP A 47 4.92 10.51 7.53
CA ASP A 47 5.56 10.50 8.85
C ASP A 47 5.01 11.60 9.76
N ALA A 48 4.57 12.71 9.20
CA ALA A 48 3.97 13.83 9.94
C ALA A 48 2.47 13.64 10.19
N ASN A 49 1.91 12.46 9.85
CA ASN A 49 0.49 12.14 10.03
C ASN A 49 -0.46 13.05 9.25
N PHE A 50 -0.03 13.58 8.12
CA PHE A 50 -0.96 14.25 7.20
C PHE A 50 -1.97 13.24 6.67
N PRO A 51 -3.20 13.67 6.36
CA PRO A 51 -4.18 12.76 5.75
C PRO A 51 -3.66 12.27 4.39
N PRO A 52 -3.91 11.00 4.03
CA PRO A 52 -3.53 10.50 2.71
C PRO A 52 -4.34 11.19 1.61
N ILE A 53 -3.77 11.22 0.40
CA ILE A 53 -4.50 11.72 -0.78
C ILE A 53 -5.73 10.84 -1.02
N ASN A 54 -5.59 9.54 -0.85
CA ASN A 54 -6.68 8.57 -0.97
C ASN A 54 -6.30 7.31 -0.20
N GLU A 55 -7.30 6.45 0.03
CA GLU A 55 -7.09 5.16 0.70
C GLU A 55 -7.79 4.07 -0.08
N PHE A 56 -7.18 2.88 -0.11
CA PHE A 56 -7.72 1.72 -0.81
C PHE A 56 -7.73 0.51 0.10
N LEU A 57 -8.81 -0.25 0.04
CA LEU A 57 -8.95 -1.49 0.80
C LEU A 57 -8.63 -2.68 -0.08
N TYR A 58 -7.75 -3.55 0.39
CA TYR A 58 -7.38 -4.79 -0.29
C TYR A 58 -7.53 -5.97 0.65
N GLN A 59 -7.60 -7.17 0.07
CA GLN A 59 -7.69 -8.43 0.81
C GLN A 59 -6.73 -9.44 0.22
N PHE A 60 -6.21 -10.32 1.06
CA PHE A 60 -5.45 -11.47 0.60
C PHE A 60 -5.54 -12.62 1.59
N THR A 61 -5.29 -13.84 1.11
CA THR A 61 -5.20 -15.01 1.97
C THR A 61 -3.74 -15.16 2.41
N PRO A 62 -3.45 -15.09 3.72
CA PRO A 62 -2.07 -15.17 4.19
C PRO A 62 -1.51 -16.59 4.02
N SER A 63 -0.21 -16.67 3.78
CA SER A 63 0.52 -17.93 3.82
C SER A 63 1.02 -18.14 5.25
N LEU A 64 0.73 -19.31 5.81
CA LEU A 64 1.15 -19.67 7.16
C LEU A 64 2.47 -20.47 7.17
N ASP A 65 2.93 -20.85 5.98
CA ASP A 65 4.12 -21.68 5.81
C ASP A 65 5.40 -20.89 5.56
N VAL A 66 5.31 -19.56 5.46
CA VAL A 66 6.44 -18.67 5.23
C VAL A 66 6.78 -17.89 6.50
N GLU A 67 8.03 -17.46 6.61
CA GLU A 67 8.51 -16.71 7.77
C GLU A 67 8.08 -15.25 7.75
N ASP A 68 7.66 -14.72 6.61
CA ASP A 68 7.22 -13.33 6.48
C ASP A 68 6.00 -13.08 7.35
N ASN A 69 6.00 -11.96 8.07
CA ASN A 69 4.83 -11.55 8.82
C ASN A 69 3.71 -11.06 7.87
N PHE A 70 2.53 -10.83 8.41
CA PHE A 70 1.37 -10.46 7.60
C PHE A 70 1.55 -9.10 6.90
N ILE A 71 2.28 -8.17 7.50
CA ILE A 71 2.57 -6.87 6.88
C ILE A 71 3.44 -7.06 5.65
N ALA A 72 4.51 -7.84 5.76
CA ALA A 72 5.37 -8.14 4.61
C ALA A 72 4.61 -8.85 3.50
N GLN A 73 3.75 -9.80 3.86
CA GLN A 73 2.91 -10.51 2.88
C GLN A 73 1.94 -9.55 2.19
N ALA A 74 1.37 -8.59 2.92
CA ALA A 74 0.47 -7.59 2.33
C ALA A 74 1.20 -6.73 1.29
N TYR A 75 2.41 -6.26 1.58
CA TYR A 75 3.21 -5.53 0.60
C TYR A 75 3.57 -6.39 -0.61
N ASN A 76 3.90 -7.66 -0.41
CA ASN A 76 4.16 -8.58 -1.51
C ASN A 76 2.91 -8.79 -2.37
N HIS A 77 1.74 -8.85 -1.75
CA HIS A 77 0.48 -8.93 -2.49
C HIS A 77 0.27 -7.69 -3.36
N LEU A 78 0.52 -6.49 -2.83
CA LEU A 78 0.40 -5.26 -3.60
C LEU A 78 1.28 -5.28 -4.84
N LYS A 79 2.50 -5.80 -4.74
CA LYS A 79 3.42 -5.87 -5.86
C LYS A 79 2.94 -6.78 -6.99
N THR A 80 1.99 -7.68 -6.73
CA THR A 80 1.41 -8.54 -7.77
C THR A 80 0.33 -7.83 -8.58
N LEU A 81 -0.14 -6.68 -8.11
CA LEU A 81 -1.21 -5.95 -8.79
C LEU A 81 -0.64 -5.10 -9.93
N PRO A 82 -1.36 -5.00 -11.08
CA PRO A 82 -0.86 -4.27 -12.24
C PRO A 82 -0.47 -2.81 -11.95
N MET A 83 -1.20 -2.13 -11.09
CA MET A 83 -0.92 -0.72 -10.78
C MET A 83 0.39 -0.51 -10.02
N PHE A 84 0.94 -1.57 -9.42
CA PHE A 84 2.19 -1.52 -8.69
C PHE A 84 3.35 -2.17 -9.43
N GLU A 85 3.20 -2.44 -10.71
CA GLU A 85 4.22 -3.12 -11.52
C GLU A 85 5.57 -2.41 -11.47
N SER A 86 5.57 -1.08 -11.45
CA SER A 86 6.78 -0.27 -11.39
C SER A 86 7.14 0.21 -9.99
N ALA A 87 6.46 -0.29 -8.96
CA ALA A 87 6.69 0.14 -7.59
C ALA A 87 8.06 -0.27 -7.05
N SER A 88 8.65 0.60 -6.25
CA SER A 88 9.93 0.35 -5.58
C SER A 88 9.72 0.29 -4.08
N ASP A 89 10.48 -0.57 -3.41
CA ASP A 89 10.50 -0.59 -1.94
C ASP A 89 11.22 0.65 -1.41
N VAL A 90 10.65 1.28 -0.41
CA VAL A 90 11.23 2.47 0.22
C VAL A 90 11.13 2.44 1.74
#